data_d9b2bdeb00ebd8b142ce67d27b3f0ef7
#
_entry.id   d9b2bdeb00ebd8b142ce67d27b3f0ef7
#
_cell.length_a   1.000
_cell.length_b   1.000
_cell.length_c   1.000
_cell.angle_alpha   90.00
_cell.angle_beta   90.00
_cell.angle_gamma   90.00
#
_symmetry.space_group_name_H-M   'P 1'
#
loop_
_entity.id
_entity.type
_entity.pdbx_description
1 polymer ?
#
loop_
_entity_poly.entity_id
_entity_poly.type
_entity_poly.pdbx_seq_one_letter_code
_entity_poly.pdbx_strand_id
1 'polypeptide(L)'
;VLTSMRHPRVVVFGNLLSNEECEAIIAEARPRMQRSLTVDNQSGGESINDDRTSNGMFFQRGENELIRRVEERIARLLNWPLENGEGLQVLHYRPGAEYKPHYDYFAPNEPGTPTIVKRGGQRVGTLVMYLNEPTRGGGTTFPDAGLQVVPRRGNAVFFSYDRPDPSTKTLHGGAPVLEGEKWIATKWLREREFK
;
A
#
# COMPACT_ATOMS: atom_id res chain seq x y z
N VAL A 1 -17.77 -0.97 -6.09
CA VAL A 1 -16.74 -1.46 -7.01
C VAL A 1 -16.85 -0.70 -8.31
N LEU A 2 -15.73 -0.08 -8.75
CA LEU A 2 -15.66 0.63 -10.03
C LEU A 2 -15.21 -0.30 -11.16
N THR A 3 -14.23 -1.15 -10.86
CA THR A 3 -13.68 -2.12 -11.80
C THR A 3 -13.10 -3.33 -11.07
N SER A 4 -13.05 -4.47 -11.73
CA SER A 4 -12.41 -5.66 -11.19
C SER A 4 -11.77 -6.50 -12.29
N MET A 5 -10.61 -7.07 -11.97
CA MET A 5 -9.88 -8.00 -12.82
C MET A 5 -9.62 -9.28 -12.03
N ARG A 6 -9.70 -10.43 -12.70
CA ARG A 6 -9.50 -11.73 -12.04
C ARG A 6 -8.04 -12.15 -12.00
N HIS A 7 -7.26 -11.78 -13.02
CA HIS A 7 -5.86 -12.17 -13.12
C HIS A 7 -5.02 -11.07 -13.81
N PRO A 8 -4.23 -10.32 -13.05
CA PRO A 8 -4.11 -10.32 -11.57
C PRO A 8 -5.44 -10.04 -10.89
N ARG A 9 -5.58 -10.50 -9.64
CA ARG A 9 -6.76 -10.14 -8.85
C ARG A 9 -6.64 -8.70 -8.39
N VAL A 10 -7.31 -7.79 -9.09
CA VAL A 10 -7.33 -6.35 -8.80
C VAL A 10 -8.77 -5.88 -8.70
N VAL A 11 -9.08 -5.07 -7.70
CA VAL A 11 -10.39 -4.44 -7.53
C VAL A 11 -10.18 -2.96 -7.22
N VAL A 12 -10.87 -2.08 -7.97
CA VAL A 12 -10.88 -0.64 -7.70
C VAL A 12 -12.19 -0.28 -7.00
N PHE A 13 -12.09 0.33 -5.83
CA PHE A 13 -13.21 0.82 -5.04
C PHE A 13 -13.32 2.33 -5.17
N GLY A 14 -14.53 2.84 -5.41
CA GLY A 14 -14.83 4.27 -5.35
C GLY A 14 -15.31 4.68 -3.97
N ASN A 15 -14.95 5.89 -3.54
CA ASN A 15 -15.44 6.51 -2.30
C ASN A 15 -15.27 5.62 -1.05
N LEU A 16 -14.11 4.99 -0.92
CA LEU A 16 -13.77 4.21 0.27
C LEU A 16 -13.55 5.13 1.48
N LEU A 17 -12.91 6.28 1.26
CA LEU A 17 -12.71 7.34 2.25
C LEU A 17 -13.48 8.59 1.86
N SER A 18 -13.96 9.34 2.84
CA SER A 18 -14.49 10.67 2.59
C SER A 18 -13.36 11.69 2.36
N ASN A 19 -13.68 12.87 1.83
CA ASN A 19 -12.70 13.94 1.66
C ASN A 19 -12.11 14.37 3.01
N GLU A 20 -12.95 14.49 4.03
CA GLU A 20 -12.56 14.88 5.37
C GLU A 20 -11.63 13.84 6.01
N GLU A 21 -11.90 12.53 5.81
CA GLU A 21 -11.01 11.46 6.26
C GLU A 21 -9.64 11.53 5.56
N CYS A 22 -9.63 11.77 4.26
CA CYS A 22 -8.39 11.94 3.50
C CYS A 22 -7.56 13.12 4.01
N GLU A 23 -8.20 14.27 4.23
CA GLU A 23 -7.55 15.48 4.74
C GLU A 23 -7.02 15.30 6.16
N ALA A 24 -7.80 14.66 7.03
CA ALA A 24 -7.40 14.38 8.41
C ALA A 24 -6.19 13.43 8.46
N ILE A 25 -6.18 12.34 7.67
CA ILE A 25 -5.05 11.42 7.59
C ILE A 25 -3.79 12.15 7.12
N ILE A 26 -3.89 12.99 6.08
CA ILE A 26 -2.75 13.79 5.61
C ILE A 26 -2.26 14.75 6.70
N ALA A 27 -3.17 15.46 7.37
CA ALA A 27 -2.81 16.44 8.40
C ALA A 27 -2.07 15.80 9.58
N GLU A 28 -2.53 14.63 10.05
CA GLU A 28 -1.89 13.90 11.14
C GLU A 28 -0.56 13.25 10.73
N ALA A 29 -0.46 12.78 9.48
CA ALA A 29 0.76 12.16 8.98
C ALA A 29 1.87 13.17 8.69
N ARG A 30 1.53 14.34 8.14
CA ARG A 30 2.49 15.34 7.63
C ARG A 30 3.65 15.69 8.58
N PRO A 31 3.46 15.97 9.89
CA PRO A 31 4.55 16.29 10.79
C PRO A 31 5.45 15.09 11.14
N ARG A 32 5.03 13.87 10.81
CA ARG A 32 5.72 12.60 11.15
C ARG A 32 6.44 11.97 9.95
N MET A 33 6.40 12.61 8.77
CA MET A 33 6.98 12.06 7.55
C MET A 33 8.50 12.02 7.61
N GLN A 34 9.06 10.86 7.25
CA GLN A 34 10.50 10.62 7.11
C GLN A 34 10.79 9.96 5.76
N ARG A 35 12.05 9.90 5.34
CA ARG A 35 12.42 9.14 4.13
C ARG A 35 11.95 7.70 4.26
N SER A 36 11.20 7.21 3.26
CA SER A 36 10.65 5.85 3.29
C SER A 36 11.76 4.80 3.27
N LEU A 37 11.58 3.78 4.12
CA LEU A 37 12.41 2.59 4.12
C LEU A 37 11.72 1.49 3.30
N THR A 38 12.51 0.61 2.72
CA THR A 38 12.05 -0.63 2.09
C THR A 38 12.54 -1.83 2.89
N VAL A 39 11.82 -2.94 2.81
CA VAL A 39 12.28 -4.20 3.42
C VAL A 39 13.55 -4.64 2.71
N ASP A 40 14.59 -4.92 3.50
CA ASP A 40 15.84 -5.51 3.01
C ASP A 40 15.67 -7.03 2.94
N ASN A 41 15.59 -7.57 1.73
CA ASN A 41 15.40 -9.00 1.49
C ASN A 41 16.56 -9.86 1.97
N GLN A 42 17.75 -9.30 2.16
CA GLN A 42 18.91 -10.04 2.64
C GLN A 42 18.92 -10.20 4.16
N SER A 43 18.66 -9.13 4.89
CA SER A 43 18.71 -9.12 6.36
C SER A 43 17.35 -9.33 7.01
N GLY A 44 16.25 -9.05 6.31
CA GLY A 44 14.91 -8.97 6.86
C GLY A 44 14.65 -7.69 7.66
N GLY A 45 15.60 -6.76 7.65
CA GLY A 45 15.47 -5.42 8.24
C GLY A 45 14.87 -4.41 7.26
N GLU A 46 15.11 -3.14 7.53
CA GLU A 46 14.67 -2.02 6.69
C GLU A 46 15.87 -1.19 6.26
N SER A 47 15.90 -0.74 5.01
CA SER A 47 16.96 0.10 4.45
C SER A 47 16.40 1.20 3.56
N ILE A 48 17.15 2.30 3.42
CA ILE A 48 16.87 3.32 2.41
C ILE A 48 17.26 2.75 1.06
N ASN A 49 16.35 2.87 0.08
CA ASN A 49 16.56 2.38 -1.28
C ASN A 49 16.08 3.45 -2.27
N ASP A 50 16.85 3.63 -3.36
CA ASP A 50 16.52 4.58 -4.43
C ASP A 50 15.39 4.08 -5.36
N ASP A 51 14.94 2.84 -5.21
CA ASP A 51 13.76 2.33 -5.90
C ASP A 51 12.46 2.95 -5.38
N ARG A 52 12.49 3.53 -4.16
CA ARG A 52 11.38 4.23 -3.54
C ARG A 52 11.81 5.61 -3.06
N THR A 53 11.35 6.65 -3.75
CA THR A 53 11.77 8.03 -3.50
C THR A 53 10.75 8.86 -2.71
N SER A 54 9.80 8.20 -2.05
CA SER A 54 8.78 8.83 -1.19
C SER A 54 9.28 9.12 0.24
N ASN A 55 8.54 9.97 0.94
CA ASN A 55 8.54 10.02 2.40
C ASN A 55 7.38 9.18 2.94
N GLY A 56 7.50 8.65 4.14
CA GLY A 56 6.49 7.81 4.76
C GLY A 56 6.46 7.90 6.28
N MET A 57 5.35 7.44 6.86
CA MET A 57 5.18 7.18 8.28
C MET A 57 4.17 6.07 8.48
N PHE A 58 4.13 5.47 9.64
CA PHE A 58 3.13 4.49 10.02
C PHE A 58 2.27 4.98 11.17
N PHE A 59 0.96 4.82 11.04
CA PHE A 59 0.06 4.74 12.18
C PHE A 59 0.08 3.33 12.73
N GLN A 60 0.16 3.22 14.05
CA GLN A 60 -0.08 1.94 14.71
C GLN A 60 -1.52 1.50 14.47
N ARG A 61 -1.78 0.18 14.52
CA ARG A 61 -3.13 -0.35 14.38
C ARG A 61 -4.03 0.22 15.48
N GLY A 62 -5.14 0.87 15.08
CA GLY A 62 -6.09 1.51 15.98
C GLY A 62 -5.55 2.71 16.77
N GLU A 63 -4.48 3.37 16.30
CA GLU A 63 -3.77 4.43 17.03
C GLU A 63 -4.67 5.55 17.52
N ASN A 64 -5.68 5.89 16.75
CA ASN A 64 -6.71 6.85 17.12
C ASN A 64 -8.06 6.48 16.53
N GLU A 65 -9.11 7.25 16.84
CA GLU A 65 -10.47 6.96 16.42
C GLU A 65 -10.64 6.98 14.89
N LEU A 66 -9.94 7.89 14.18
CA LEU A 66 -9.98 7.96 12.72
C LEU A 66 -9.39 6.68 12.10
N ILE A 67 -8.18 6.31 12.53
CA ILE A 67 -7.48 5.13 12.02
C ILE A 67 -8.26 3.86 12.35
N ARG A 68 -8.80 3.73 13.57
CA ARG A 68 -9.62 2.60 13.99
C ARG A 68 -10.83 2.42 13.07
N ARG A 69 -11.61 3.49 12.80
CA ARG A 69 -12.78 3.43 11.91
C ARG A 69 -12.41 3.03 10.48
N VAL A 70 -11.30 3.57 9.97
CA VAL A 70 -10.82 3.22 8.62
C VAL A 70 -10.42 1.74 8.55
N GLU A 71 -9.66 1.25 9.52
CA GLU A 71 -9.21 -0.14 9.57
C GLU A 71 -10.37 -1.13 9.75
N GLU A 72 -11.37 -0.81 10.58
CA GLU A 72 -12.59 -1.62 10.73
C GLU A 72 -13.40 -1.66 9.43
N ARG A 73 -13.47 -0.54 8.69
CA ARG A 73 -14.11 -0.47 7.36
C ARG A 73 -13.39 -1.37 6.37
N ILE A 74 -12.06 -1.34 6.34
CA ILE A 74 -11.23 -2.19 5.49
C ILE A 74 -11.44 -3.66 5.82
N ALA A 75 -11.39 -4.03 7.10
CA ALA A 75 -11.59 -5.40 7.56
C ALA A 75 -12.95 -5.97 7.12
N ARG A 76 -14.03 -5.18 7.26
CA ARG A 76 -15.37 -5.56 6.79
C ARG A 76 -15.45 -5.64 5.27
N LEU A 77 -14.87 -4.66 4.55
CA LEU A 77 -14.92 -4.62 3.08
C LEU A 77 -14.22 -5.82 2.46
N LEU A 78 -13.06 -6.18 2.99
CA LEU A 78 -12.23 -7.25 2.45
C LEU A 78 -12.51 -8.61 3.10
N ASN A 79 -13.40 -8.65 4.10
CA ASN A 79 -13.70 -9.83 4.91
C ASN A 79 -12.41 -10.49 5.44
N TRP A 80 -11.54 -9.67 6.04
CA TRP A 80 -10.25 -10.10 6.58
C TRP A 80 -10.09 -9.64 8.03
N PRO A 81 -9.53 -10.48 8.93
CA PRO A 81 -9.39 -10.12 10.34
C PRO A 81 -8.57 -8.83 10.51
N LEU A 82 -9.05 -7.91 11.33
CA LEU A 82 -8.39 -6.62 11.58
C LEU A 82 -6.99 -6.82 12.16
N GLU A 83 -6.84 -7.79 13.05
CA GLU A 83 -5.59 -8.16 13.71
C GLU A 83 -4.53 -8.71 12.74
N ASN A 84 -4.94 -9.19 11.58
CA ASN A 84 -4.05 -9.65 10.51
C ASN A 84 -3.56 -8.51 9.60
N GLY A 85 -3.90 -7.25 9.92
CA GLY A 85 -3.40 -6.09 9.19
C GLY A 85 -2.13 -5.52 9.80
N GLU A 86 -1.16 -5.12 8.96
CA GLU A 86 -0.06 -4.26 9.39
C GLU A 86 -0.60 -2.87 9.78
N GLY A 87 0.21 -2.02 10.42
CA GLY A 87 -0.14 -0.61 10.61
C GLY A 87 -0.45 0.10 9.29
N LEU A 88 -1.17 1.21 9.34
CA LEU A 88 -1.50 1.98 8.15
C LEU A 88 -0.30 2.86 7.75
N GLN A 89 0.33 2.55 6.61
CA GLN A 89 1.43 3.36 6.09
C GLN A 89 0.90 4.52 5.26
N VAL A 90 1.27 5.75 5.59
CA VAL A 90 1.02 6.92 4.75
C VAL A 90 2.28 7.29 4.00
N LEU A 91 2.14 7.59 2.72
CA LEU A 91 3.23 7.88 1.80
C LEU A 91 2.97 9.20 1.07
N HIS A 92 4.02 9.99 0.93
CA HIS A 92 4.02 11.25 0.21
C HIS A 92 5.08 11.25 -0.90
N TYR A 93 4.64 11.54 -2.11
CA TYR A 93 5.45 11.63 -3.32
C TYR A 93 5.41 13.07 -3.83
N ARG A 94 6.58 13.69 -3.91
CA ARG A 94 6.78 15.01 -4.54
C ARG A 94 6.93 14.86 -6.06
N PRO A 95 6.92 15.94 -6.83
CA PRO A 95 7.23 15.87 -8.26
C PRO A 95 8.57 15.14 -8.51
N GLY A 96 8.56 14.22 -9.47
CA GLY A 96 9.69 13.34 -9.79
C GLY A 96 9.78 12.07 -8.94
N ALA A 97 9.06 11.99 -7.81
CA ALA A 97 9.09 10.81 -6.96
C ALA A 97 8.26 9.66 -7.55
N GLU A 98 8.77 8.46 -7.37
CA GLU A 98 8.18 7.20 -7.85
C GLU A 98 8.42 6.05 -6.88
N TYR A 99 7.81 4.93 -7.18
CA TYR A 99 8.19 3.63 -6.64
C TYR A 99 8.25 2.63 -7.78
N LYS A 100 9.43 2.11 -8.06
CA LYS A 100 9.66 1.16 -9.15
C LYS A 100 8.82 -0.10 -9.00
N PRO A 101 8.55 -0.83 -10.09
CA PRO A 101 7.80 -2.08 -10.03
C PRO A 101 8.42 -3.09 -9.06
N HIS A 102 7.58 -3.64 -8.16
CA HIS A 102 7.95 -4.58 -7.11
C HIS A 102 6.77 -5.49 -6.77
N TYR A 103 7.06 -6.53 -6.01
CA TYR A 103 6.06 -7.37 -5.38
C TYR A 103 5.95 -7.04 -3.90
N ASP A 104 4.75 -7.11 -3.33
CA ASP A 104 4.54 -6.89 -1.90
C ASP A 104 4.65 -8.17 -1.06
N TYR A 105 4.52 -9.33 -1.68
CA TYR A 105 4.81 -10.59 -1.01
C TYR A 105 6.33 -10.75 -0.78
N PHE A 106 6.72 -11.52 0.21
CA PHE A 106 8.11 -11.82 0.50
C PHE A 106 8.52 -13.07 -0.27
N ALA A 107 9.50 -12.94 -1.17
CA ALA A 107 9.97 -14.07 -1.99
C ALA A 107 10.54 -15.18 -1.10
N PRO A 108 10.07 -16.44 -1.24
CA PRO A 108 10.46 -17.52 -0.32
C PRO A 108 11.95 -17.84 -0.29
N ASN A 109 12.64 -17.56 -1.41
CA ASN A 109 14.07 -17.88 -1.57
C ASN A 109 14.99 -16.76 -1.06
N GLU A 110 14.46 -15.64 -0.58
CA GLU A 110 15.26 -14.56 -0.04
C GLU A 110 15.70 -14.87 1.41
N PRO A 111 16.96 -14.63 1.76
CA PRO A 111 17.51 -14.98 3.09
C PRO A 111 16.77 -14.34 4.26
N GLY A 112 16.25 -13.11 4.09
CA GLY A 112 15.52 -12.37 5.12
C GLY A 112 14.08 -12.86 5.33
N THR A 113 13.48 -13.55 4.35
CA THR A 113 12.06 -13.95 4.40
C THR A 113 11.69 -14.75 5.64
N PRO A 114 12.45 -15.76 6.09
CA PRO A 114 12.10 -16.51 7.31
C PRO A 114 11.97 -15.63 8.55
N THR A 115 12.73 -14.54 8.63
CA THR A 115 12.64 -13.57 9.75
C THR A 115 11.40 -12.70 9.62
N ILE A 116 11.12 -12.18 8.43
CA ILE A 116 9.99 -11.28 8.17
C ILE A 116 8.65 -11.98 8.43
N VAL A 117 8.49 -13.22 7.95
CA VAL A 117 7.23 -13.96 8.06
C VAL A 117 6.93 -14.49 9.49
N LYS A 118 7.87 -14.39 10.42
CA LYS A 118 7.59 -14.67 11.84
C LYS A 118 6.48 -13.77 12.38
N ARG A 119 6.46 -12.51 11.92
CA ARG A 119 5.44 -11.53 12.28
C ARG A 119 4.25 -11.62 11.31
N GLY A 120 3.25 -12.41 11.65
CA GLY A 120 1.99 -12.46 10.90
C GLY A 120 1.98 -13.34 9.63
N GLY A 121 3.01 -14.07 9.32
CA GLY A 121 3.07 -14.88 8.07
C GLY A 121 3.35 -14.05 6.82
N GLN A 122 2.99 -14.58 5.66
CA GLN A 122 3.13 -13.92 4.37
C GLN A 122 2.13 -12.76 4.24
N ARG A 123 2.45 -11.78 3.40
CA ARG A 123 1.45 -10.83 2.88
C ARG A 123 0.59 -11.53 1.85
N VAL A 124 -0.71 -11.30 1.90
CA VAL A 124 -1.71 -11.93 1.02
C VAL A 124 -2.53 -10.92 0.21
N GLY A 125 -2.45 -9.66 0.55
CA GLY A 125 -3.13 -8.59 -0.16
C GLY A 125 -2.69 -7.21 0.27
N THR A 126 -2.90 -6.27 -0.62
CA THR A 126 -2.55 -4.86 -0.47
C THR A 126 -3.72 -3.98 -0.87
N LEU A 127 -4.03 -3.01 -0.04
CA LEU A 127 -4.99 -1.95 -0.35
C LEU A 127 -4.24 -0.62 -0.37
N VAL A 128 -4.25 0.05 -1.52
CA VAL A 128 -3.71 1.40 -1.69
C VAL A 128 -4.88 2.38 -1.80
N MET A 129 -5.00 3.29 -0.85
CA MET A 129 -6.02 4.34 -0.80
C MET A 129 -5.42 5.68 -1.23
N TYR A 130 -6.08 6.37 -2.13
CA TYR A 130 -5.64 7.67 -2.64
C TYR A 130 -6.21 8.79 -1.76
N LEU A 131 -5.34 9.53 -1.08
CA LEU A 131 -5.74 10.61 -0.16
C LEU A 131 -5.88 11.96 -0.88
N ASN A 132 -5.24 12.10 -2.04
CA ASN A 132 -5.39 13.26 -2.93
C ASN A 132 -5.21 12.84 -4.39
N GLU A 133 -5.30 13.82 -5.29
CA GLU A 133 -5.06 13.66 -6.72
C GLU A 133 -3.87 14.53 -7.13
N PRO A 134 -2.77 13.97 -7.66
CA PRO A 134 -1.75 14.77 -8.31
C PRO A 134 -2.32 15.39 -9.60
N THR A 135 -1.83 16.54 -9.99
CA THR A 135 -2.25 17.22 -11.24
C THR A 135 -1.93 16.35 -12.46
N ARG A 136 -0.79 15.65 -12.43
CA ARG A 136 -0.37 14.78 -13.52
C ARG A 136 0.57 13.67 -13.04
N GLY A 137 0.41 12.45 -13.58
CA GLY A 137 1.22 11.28 -13.25
C GLY A 137 0.75 10.56 -11.97
N GLY A 138 1.64 9.84 -11.32
CA GLY A 138 1.41 9.21 -10.03
C GLY A 138 0.48 7.98 -10.03
N GLY A 139 0.13 7.42 -11.19
CA GLY A 139 -0.73 6.23 -11.29
C GLY A 139 -0.14 5.01 -10.59
N THR A 140 -0.99 4.10 -10.11
CA THR A 140 -0.56 2.76 -9.69
C THR A 140 -0.56 1.85 -10.90
N THR A 141 0.59 1.32 -11.26
CA THR A 141 0.80 0.52 -12.47
C THR A 141 0.90 -0.97 -12.15
N PHE A 142 0.39 -1.81 -13.03
CA PHE A 142 0.53 -3.27 -13.05
C PHE A 142 1.09 -3.67 -14.42
N PRO A 143 2.44 -3.67 -14.61
CA PRO A 143 3.06 -3.86 -15.92
C PRO A 143 2.64 -5.14 -16.62
N ASP A 144 2.60 -6.26 -15.89
CA ASP A 144 2.24 -7.59 -16.45
C ASP A 144 0.78 -7.67 -16.94
N ALA A 145 -0.05 -6.72 -16.55
CA ALA A 145 -1.45 -6.65 -16.94
C ALA A 145 -1.76 -5.48 -17.89
N GLY A 146 -0.78 -4.61 -18.17
CA GLY A 146 -0.99 -3.38 -18.92
C GLY A 146 -2.02 -2.44 -18.27
N LEU A 147 -2.19 -2.53 -16.95
CA LEU A 147 -3.18 -1.77 -16.20
C LEU A 147 -2.52 -0.59 -15.47
N GLN A 148 -3.17 0.56 -15.53
CA GLN A 148 -2.84 1.69 -14.68
C GLN A 148 -4.09 2.23 -14.01
N VAL A 149 -4.03 2.39 -12.69
CA VAL A 149 -5.10 3.01 -11.89
C VAL A 149 -4.73 4.45 -11.59
N VAL A 150 -5.57 5.37 -12.05
CA VAL A 150 -5.39 6.81 -11.83
C VAL A 150 -5.77 7.16 -10.38
N PRO A 151 -4.93 7.93 -9.66
CA PRO A 151 -5.28 8.41 -8.32
C PRO A 151 -6.53 9.31 -8.36
N ARG A 152 -7.53 8.92 -7.59
CA ARG A 152 -8.73 9.73 -7.33
C ARG A 152 -8.95 9.75 -5.83
N ARG A 153 -9.07 10.96 -5.25
CA ARG A 153 -9.26 11.12 -3.80
C ARG A 153 -10.42 10.25 -3.29
N GLY A 154 -10.19 9.55 -2.18
CA GLY A 154 -11.16 8.66 -1.56
C GLY A 154 -11.31 7.29 -2.24
N ASN A 155 -10.79 7.09 -3.45
CA ASN A 155 -10.79 5.78 -4.10
C ASN A 155 -9.64 4.92 -3.59
N ALA A 156 -9.74 3.61 -3.85
CA ALA A 156 -8.70 2.65 -3.49
C ALA A 156 -8.55 1.57 -4.55
N VAL A 157 -7.35 1.04 -4.66
CA VAL A 157 -7.07 -0.19 -5.41
C VAL A 157 -6.63 -1.29 -4.45
N PHE A 158 -7.32 -2.41 -4.51
CA PHE A 158 -6.99 -3.63 -3.79
C PHE A 158 -6.44 -4.65 -4.79
N PHE A 159 -5.38 -5.31 -4.41
CA PHE A 159 -4.88 -6.48 -5.14
C PHE A 159 -4.43 -7.55 -4.17
N SER A 160 -4.66 -8.80 -4.54
CA SER A 160 -4.33 -9.94 -3.69
C SER A 160 -3.60 -11.03 -4.47
N TYR A 161 -2.81 -11.75 -3.74
CA TYR A 161 -1.95 -12.82 -4.25
C TYR A 161 -2.08 -14.02 -3.33
N ASP A 162 -2.46 -15.17 -3.90
CA ASP A 162 -2.70 -16.42 -3.19
C ASP A 162 -1.41 -17.20 -2.90
N ARG A 163 -0.29 -16.75 -3.49
CA ARG A 163 1.05 -17.32 -3.33
C ARG A 163 2.13 -16.29 -3.64
N PRO A 164 3.33 -16.43 -3.05
CA PRO A 164 4.45 -15.53 -3.31
C PRO A 164 5.20 -15.91 -4.59
N ASP A 165 4.55 -15.71 -5.75
CA ASP A 165 5.06 -16.13 -7.04
C ASP A 165 4.69 -15.14 -8.14
N PRO A 166 5.58 -14.85 -9.13
CA PRO A 166 5.30 -13.94 -10.25
C PRO A 166 4.09 -14.32 -11.11
N SER A 167 3.66 -15.59 -11.11
CA SER A 167 2.47 -16.02 -11.83
C SER A 167 1.18 -15.36 -11.35
N THR A 168 1.18 -14.74 -10.16
CA THR A 168 0.06 -13.90 -9.68
C THR A 168 -0.11 -12.63 -10.49
N LYS A 169 0.92 -12.20 -11.26
CA LYS A 169 0.96 -10.97 -12.06
C LYS A 169 0.67 -9.70 -11.24
N THR A 170 1.00 -9.71 -9.96
CA THR A 170 0.82 -8.58 -9.05
C THR A 170 2.06 -7.69 -8.94
N LEU A 171 2.99 -7.80 -9.91
CA LEU A 171 4.03 -6.80 -10.08
C LEU A 171 3.37 -5.43 -10.25
N HIS A 172 3.70 -4.49 -9.38
CA HIS A 172 3.08 -3.17 -9.39
C HIS A 172 4.08 -2.09 -8.98
N GLY A 173 3.77 -0.84 -9.34
CA GLY A 173 4.59 0.31 -9.01
C GLY A 173 3.77 1.58 -8.91
N GLY A 174 4.42 2.64 -8.42
CA GLY A 174 3.90 3.99 -8.46
C GLY A 174 4.60 4.78 -9.55
N ALA A 175 3.92 5.08 -10.64
CA ALA A 175 4.46 5.92 -11.71
C ALA A 175 4.92 7.27 -11.17
N PRO A 176 5.92 7.93 -11.81
CA PRO A 176 6.40 9.23 -11.39
C PRO A 176 5.26 10.25 -11.28
N VAL A 177 5.28 11.04 -10.19
CA VAL A 177 4.46 12.25 -10.08
C VAL A 177 5.08 13.31 -10.98
N LEU A 178 4.37 13.73 -12.00
CA LEU A 178 4.88 14.69 -12.97
C LEU A 178 4.58 16.14 -12.56
N GLU A 179 3.44 16.34 -11.89
CA GLU A 179 2.99 17.66 -11.44
C GLU A 179 2.07 17.52 -10.21
N GLY A 180 2.22 18.44 -9.25
CA GLY A 180 1.54 18.39 -7.96
C GLY A 180 2.24 17.41 -7.00
N GLU A 181 1.52 16.92 -6.02
CA GLU A 181 2.00 15.93 -5.05
C GLU A 181 1.00 14.77 -4.93
N LYS A 182 1.46 13.60 -4.51
CA LYS A 182 0.61 12.43 -4.28
C LYS A 182 0.73 11.95 -2.84
N TRP A 183 -0.43 11.75 -2.21
CA TRP A 183 -0.56 11.16 -0.89
C TRP A 183 -1.39 9.88 -0.99
N ILE A 184 -0.88 8.81 -0.42
CA ILE A 184 -1.60 7.54 -0.33
C ILE A 184 -1.50 6.98 1.09
N ALA A 185 -2.46 6.12 1.44
CA ALA A 185 -2.37 5.24 2.60
C ALA A 185 -2.41 3.79 2.13
N THR A 186 -1.49 2.97 2.63
CA THR A 186 -1.37 1.55 2.26
C THR A 186 -1.65 0.67 3.45
N LYS A 187 -2.48 -0.35 3.23
CA LYS A 187 -2.76 -1.41 4.21
C LYS A 187 -2.35 -2.76 3.64
N TRP A 188 -1.42 -3.42 4.29
CA TRP A 188 -1.06 -4.81 3.97
C TRP A 188 -1.81 -5.79 4.86
N LEU A 189 -2.27 -6.86 4.25
CA LEU A 189 -2.95 -7.97 4.92
C LEU A 189 -2.00 -9.16 5.04
N ARG A 190 -1.97 -9.76 6.22
CA ARG A 190 -1.11 -10.89 6.55
C ARG A 190 -1.95 -12.15 6.73
N GLU A 191 -1.31 -13.32 6.58
CA GLU A 191 -1.95 -14.63 6.80
C GLU A 191 -2.47 -14.82 8.21
N ARG A 192 -1.76 -14.26 9.21
CA ARG A 192 -2.02 -14.41 10.62
C ARG A 192 -1.95 -13.09 11.35
N GLU A 193 -2.28 -13.10 12.63
CA GLU A 193 -2.17 -11.91 13.49
C GLU A 193 -0.76 -11.30 13.40
N PHE A 194 -0.71 -10.02 13.11
CA PHE A 194 0.52 -9.22 13.02
C PHE A 194 0.81 -8.56 14.36
N LYS A 195 1.91 -9.01 15.01
CA LYS A 195 2.37 -8.51 16.34
C LYS A 195 3.69 -7.77 16.21
#